data_9de4f4e0ec753552c933a380cd81fbfb
#
_entry.id   9de4f4e0ec753552c933a380cd81fbfb
#
_cell.length_a   1.000
_cell.length_b   1.000
_cell.length_c   1.000
_cell.angle_alpha   90.00
_cell.angle_beta   90.00
_cell.angle_gamma   90.00
#
_symmetry.space_group_name_H-M   'P 1'
#
loop_
_entity.id
_entity.type
_entity.pdbx_description
1 polymer ?
#
loop_
_entity_poly.entity_id
_entity_poly.type
_entity_poly.pdbx_seq_one_letter_code
_entity_poly.pdbx_strand_id
1 'polypeptide(L)'
;MTEKRVDGAPEANAPPPMQVANLPADVHKQLKFSAATDGELSAVSALRASSEPWAGRGESADESLQALTKLRPFIQVARLHNDIVGYVTIERDGPVPGAAYMRNIVVRQELRRKGVGMALLDHCLQVARDMYRKTVALRVDPANAPAVSFYRKAGFTTVATVVSKKSGKLRLLMSREI
;
A
#
# COMPACT_ATOMS: atom_id res chain seq x y z
N MET A 1 -1.83 -4.17 50.62
CA MET A 1 -1.96 -3.39 49.37
C MET A 1 -1.05 -4.02 48.35
N THR A 2 -1.62 -4.85 47.49
CA THR A 2 -0.89 -5.63 46.45
C THR A 2 -1.18 -4.96 45.10
N GLU A 3 -0.18 -4.29 44.53
CA GLU A 3 -0.24 -3.75 43.21
C GLU A 3 -0.39 -4.89 42.17
N LYS A 4 -1.49 -4.90 41.46
CA LYS A 4 -1.70 -5.72 40.26
C LYS A 4 -0.87 -5.10 39.11
N ARG A 5 0.23 -5.76 38.75
CA ARG A 5 0.84 -5.56 37.43
C ARG A 5 -0.19 -5.92 36.37
N VAL A 6 -0.50 -4.96 35.54
CA VAL A 6 -1.26 -5.17 34.32
C VAL A 6 -0.23 -5.67 33.29
N ASP A 7 -0.21 -6.97 33.07
CA ASP A 7 0.58 -7.58 32.01
C ASP A 7 0.06 -7.05 30.68
N GLY A 8 0.99 -6.46 29.90
CA GLY A 8 0.73 -5.92 28.60
C GLY A 8 0.15 -6.98 27.66
N ALA A 9 -0.91 -6.62 26.97
CA ALA A 9 -1.47 -7.42 25.89
C ALA A 9 -0.38 -7.75 24.86
N PRO A 10 -0.40 -8.96 24.26
CA PRO A 10 0.62 -9.34 23.30
C PRO A 10 0.52 -8.44 22.06
N GLU A 11 1.65 -7.91 21.62
CA GLU A 11 1.85 -7.35 20.28
C GLU A 11 1.70 -8.46 19.21
N ALA A 12 0.52 -9.02 19.12
CA ALA A 12 0.22 -10.04 18.12
C ALA A 12 -0.29 -9.32 16.88
N ASN A 13 0.61 -9.15 15.87
CA ASN A 13 0.26 -9.19 14.45
C ASN A 13 1.19 -8.39 13.51
N ALA A 14 2.36 -7.95 13.95
CA ALA A 14 3.38 -7.54 12.98
C ALA A 14 3.97 -8.81 12.34
N PRO A 15 4.15 -8.85 11.01
CA PRO A 15 4.87 -9.94 10.39
C PRO A 15 6.28 -10.01 11.00
N PRO A 16 6.84 -11.22 11.24
CA PRO A 16 8.16 -11.35 11.84
C PRO A 16 9.18 -10.51 11.07
N PRO A 17 10.14 -9.88 11.76
CA PRO A 17 11.14 -9.06 11.10
C PRO A 17 11.92 -9.90 10.10
N MET A 18 11.98 -9.42 8.85
CA MET A 18 12.81 -10.03 7.82
C MET A 18 14.28 -9.79 8.19
N GLN A 19 15.13 -10.80 8.03
CA GLN A 19 16.57 -10.62 8.23
C GLN A 19 17.14 -9.71 7.14
N VAL A 20 17.24 -8.43 7.43
CA VAL A 20 17.59 -7.36 6.46
C VAL A 20 19.11 -7.29 6.21
N ALA A 21 19.91 -7.91 7.08
CA ALA A 21 21.38 -7.78 7.08
C ALA A 21 22.06 -8.25 5.78
N ASN A 22 21.39 -9.11 4.98
CA ASN A 22 21.94 -9.71 3.78
C ASN A 22 21.12 -9.42 2.51
N LEU A 23 20.26 -8.41 2.52
CA LEU A 23 19.47 -8.09 1.32
C LEU A 23 20.34 -7.37 0.29
N PRO A 24 20.35 -7.82 -0.98
CA PRO A 24 21.10 -7.18 -2.05
C PRO A 24 20.57 -5.76 -2.31
N ALA A 25 21.44 -4.89 -2.80
CA ALA A 25 21.07 -3.51 -3.14
C ALA A 25 19.96 -3.44 -4.20
N ASP A 26 19.86 -4.44 -5.05
CA ASP A 26 18.90 -4.57 -6.14
C ASP A 26 17.75 -5.55 -5.84
N VAL A 27 17.36 -5.65 -4.58
CA VAL A 27 16.27 -6.53 -4.10
C VAL A 27 14.98 -6.40 -4.94
N HIS A 28 14.72 -5.22 -5.49
CA HIS A 28 13.55 -4.97 -6.34
C HIS A 28 13.52 -5.82 -7.61
N LYS A 29 14.68 -6.27 -8.12
CA LYS A 29 14.78 -7.15 -9.30
C LYS A 29 14.38 -8.60 -9.00
N GLN A 30 14.36 -8.99 -7.73
CA GLN A 30 14.00 -10.35 -7.30
C GLN A 30 12.51 -10.48 -6.93
N LEU A 31 11.77 -9.38 -7.02
CA LEU A 31 10.35 -9.36 -6.67
C LEU A 31 9.51 -10.13 -7.70
N LYS A 32 8.56 -10.89 -7.18
CA LYS A 32 7.48 -11.48 -7.97
C LYS A 32 6.17 -10.78 -7.64
N PHE A 33 5.38 -10.50 -8.68
CA PHE A 33 4.12 -9.81 -8.54
C PHE A 33 2.97 -10.69 -9.02
N SER A 34 1.84 -10.64 -8.33
CA SER A 34 0.58 -11.25 -8.77
C SER A 34 -0.60 -10.70 -7.98
N ALA A 35 -1.81 -11.02 -8.42
CA ALA A 35 -3.01 -10.83 -7.61
C ALA A 35 -2.88 -11.59 -6.27
N ALA A 36 -3.42 -11.00 -5.19
CA ALA A 36 -3.46 -11.63 -3.89
C ALA A 36 -4.43 -12.82 -3.89
N THR A 37 -4.05 -13.90 -3.23
CA THR A 37 -4.94 -15.03 -2.91
C THR A 37 -5.69 -14.78 -1.60
N ASP A 38 -6.77 -15.54 -1.36
CA ASP A 38 -7.53 -15.44 -0.09
C ASP A 38 -6.65 -15.77 1.12
N GLY A 39 -5.76 -16.76 1.00
CA GLY A 39 -4.84 -17.15 2.07
C GLY A 39 -3.79 -16.09 2.42
N GLU A 40 -3.59 -15.11 1.56
CA GLU A 40 -2.60 -14.04 1.77
C GLU A 40 -3.19 -12.78 2.42
N LEU A 41 -4.52 -12.67 2.52
CA LEU A 41 -5.16 -11.48 3.08
C LEU A 41 -4.74 -11.19 4.52
N SER A 42 -4.48 -12.22 5.32
CA SER A 42 -3.99 -12.05 6.69
C SER A 42 -2.61 -11.38 6.71
N ALA A 43 -1.69 -11.82 5.86
CA ALA A 43 -0.36 -11.20 5.75
C ALA A 43 -0.42 -9.76 5.22
N VAL A 44 -1.30 -9.50 4.24
CA VAL A 44 -1.52 -8.15 3.69
C VAL A 44 -2.14 -7.23 4.76
N SER A 45 -3.07 -7.74 5.58
CA SER A 45 -3.69 -6.97 6.66
C SER A 45 -2.70 -6.61 7.77
N ALA A 46 -1.85 -7.56 8.17
CA ALA A 46 -0.78 -7.32 9.13
C ALA A 46 0.21 -6.26 8.62
N LEU A 47 0.60 -6.34 7.34
CA LEU A 47 1.45 -5.34 6.71
C LEU A 47 0.80 -3.96 6.69
N ARG A 48 -0.50 -3.88 6.42
CA ARG A 48 -1.26 -2.62 6.45
C ARG A 48 -1.29 -2.05 7.86
N ALA A 49 -1.72 -2.83 8.84
CA ALA A 49 -1.86 -2.39 10.23
C ALA A 49 -0.53 -1.90 10.83
N SER A 50 0.59 -2.49 10.43
CA SER A 50 1.94 -2.06 10.86
C SER A 50 2.52 -0.88 10.06
N SER A 51 1.78 -0.34 9.09
CA SER A 51 2.25 0.73 8.19
C SER A 51 1.49 2.02 8.38
N GLU A 52 2.20 3.17 8.22
CA GLU A 52 1.54 4.48 8.18
C GLU A 52 0.69 4.64 6.90
N PRO A 53 -0.45 5.31 7.00
CA PRO A 53 -1.02 6.03 8.17
C PRO A 53 -1.93 5.19 9.07
N TRP A 54 -2.02 3.88 8.87
CA TRP A 54 -2.95 3.01 9.62
C TRP A 54 -2.43 2.72 11.03
N ALA A 55 -1.14 2.44 11.19
CA ALA A 55 -0.49 2.25 12.49
C ALA A 55 -0.69 3.48 13.39
N GLY A 56 -0.46 4.68 12.88
CA GLY A 56 -0.66 5.92 13.62
C GLY A 56 -2.12 6.24 13.99
N ARG A 57 -3.08 5.50 13.40
CA ARG A 57 -4.51 5.58 13.75
C ARG A 57 -4.96 4.48 14.69
N GLY A 58 -4.06 3.56 15.05
CA GLY A 58 -4.38 2.39 15.85
C GLY A 58 -5.24 1.36 15.12
N GLU A 59 -5.22 1.32 13.76
CA GLU A 59 -5.97 0.33 13.00
C GLU A 59 -5.43 -1.07 13.28
N SER A 60 -6.29 -1.96 13.80
CA SER A 60 -5.93 -3.34 14.08
C SER A 60 -5.78 -4.18 12.81
N ALA A 61 -5.16 -5.37 12.92
CA ALA A 61 -5.08 -6.31 11.81
C ALA A 61 -6.47 -6.78 11.34
N ASP A 62 -7.41 -6.95 12.27
CA ASP A 62 -8.78 -7.38 11.97
C ASP A 62 -9.55 -6.27 11.22
N GLU A 63 -9.43 -5.02 11.64
CA GLU A 63 -10.02 -3.88 10.92
C GLU A 63 -9.40 -3.73 9.53
N SER A 64 -8.08 -3.91 9.42
CA SER A 64 -7.38 -3.96 8.14
C SER A 64 -7.88 -5.11 7.26
N LEU A 65 -8.09 -6.29 7.83
CA LEU A 65 -8.60 -7.45 7.11
C LEU A 65 -10.00 -7.20 6.56
N GLN A 66 -10.91 -6.66 7.39
CA GLN A 66 -12.25 -6.29 6.95
C GLN A 66 -12.24 -5.27 5.81
N ALA A 67 -11.36 -4.26 5.91
CA ALA A 67 -11.21 -3.24 4.87
C ALA A 67 -10.67 -3.83 3.56
N LEU A 68 -9.72 -4.77 3.65
CA LEU A 68 -9.06 -5.39 2.49
C LEU A 68 -9.90 -6.49 1.85
N THR A 69 -10.75 -7.19 2.60
CA THR A 69 -11.64 -8.22 2.06
C THR A 69 -12.51 -7.68 0.91
N LYS A 70 -13.03 -6.47 1.06
CA LYS A 70 -13.82 -5.79 0.01
C LYS A 70 -12.98 -5.38 -1.20
N LEU A 71 -11.69 -5.21 -1.02
CA LEU A 71 -10.74 -4.80 -2.06
C LEU A 71 -9.94 -5.97 -2.64
N ARG A 72 -10.18 -7.19 -2.14
CA ARG A 72 -9.40 -8.38 -2.50
C ARG A 72 -9.21 -8.57 -4.00
N PRO A 73 -10.23 -8.43 -4.88
CA PRO A 73 -10.07 -8.61 -6.32
C PRO A 73 -9.10 -7.61 -6.97
N PHE A 74 -8.80 -6.53 -6.27
CA PHE A 74 -7.98 -5.42 -6.77
C PHE A 74 -6.60 -5.37 -6.14
N ILE A 75 -6.28 -6.31 -5.21
CA ILE A 75 -4.99 -6.33 -4.50
C ILE A 75 -3.95 -7.02 -5.36
N GLN A 76 -2.85 -6.33 -5.59
CA GLN A 76 -1.62 -6.87 -6.17
C GLN A 76 -0.55 -6.92 -5.08
N VAL A 77 0.16 -8.02 -4.96
CA VAL A 77 1.21 -8.22 -3.95
C VAL A 77 2.58 -8.32 -4.60
N ALA A 78 3.58 -7.80 -3.90
CA ALA A 78 4.99 -8.02 -4.18
C ALA A 78 5.54 -9.05 -3.20
N ARG A 79 6.18 -10.10 -3.71
CA ARG A 79 6.84 -11.14 -2.93
C ARG A 79 8.33 -11.11 -3.15
N LEU A 80 9.06 -11.26 -2.06
CA LEU A 80 10.48 -11.59 -2.07
C LEU A 80 10.60 -13.01 -1.52
N HIS A 81 11.05 -13.95 -2.36
CA HIS A 81 10.91 -15.38 -2.09
C HIS A 81 9.43 -15.73 -1.84
N ASN A 82 9.07 -16.18 -0.65
CA ASN A 82 7.68 -16.51 -0.27
C ASN A 82 7.01 -15.44 0.61
N ASP A 83 7.76 -14.40 1.01
CA ASP A 83 7.26 -13.36 1.91
C ASP A 83 6.59 -12.22 1.15
N ILE A 84 5.41 -11.81 1.58
CA ILE A 84 4.77 -10.58 1.11
C ILE A 84 5.52 -9.40 1.69
N VAL A 85 6.09 -8.58 0.81
CA VAL A 85 6.92 -7.42 1.17
C VAL A 85 6.27 -6.09 0.81
N GLY A 86 5.19 -6.12 0.05
CA GLY A 86 4.41 -4.96 -0.30
C GLY A 86 3.12 -5.33 -1.00
N TYR A 87 2.20 -4.39 -1.07
CA TYR A 87 0.98 -4.52 -1.85
C TYR A 87 0.51 -3.17 -2.38
N VAL A 88 -0.31 -3.22 -3.40
CA VAL A 88 -1.05 -2.09 -3.96
C VAL A 88 -2.45 -2.54 -4.33
N THR A 89 -3.44 -1.65 -4.23
CA THR A 89 -4.75 -1.90 -4.81
C THR A 89 -4.94 -1.06 -6.07
N ILE A 90 -5.45 -1.69 -7.13
CA ILE A 90 -5.76 -1.04 -8.40
C ILE A 90 -7.15 -1.46 -8.86
N GLU A 91 -8.06 -0.51 -8.91
CA GLU A 91 -9.42 -0.67 -9.42
C GLU A 91 -9.49 -0.16 -10.85
N ARG A 92 -10.30 -0.82 -11.68
CA ARG A 92 -10.46 -0.43 -13.08
C ARG A 92 -11.00 0.98 -13.24
N ASP A 93 -11.94 1.37 -12.40
CA ASP A 93 -12.63 2.65 -12.45
C ASP A 93 -12.47 3.42 -11.14
N GLY A 94 -12.35 4.73 -11.23
CA GLY A 94 -12.11 5.61 -10.11
C GLY A 94 -12.76 6.99 -10.26
N PRO A 95 -12.31 7.95 -9.47
CA PRO A 95 -12.89 9.29 -9.46
C PRO A 95 -12.58 10.12 -10.72
N VAL A 96 -11.64 9.66 -11.56
CA VAL A 96 -11.33 10.26 -12.86
C VAL A 96 -11.91 9.36 -13.94
N PRO A 97 -12.86 9.83 -14.76
CA PRO A 97 -13.45 9.02 -15.83
C PRO A 97 -12.38 8.44 -16.75
N GLY A 98 -12.48 7.13 -17.01
CA GLY A 98 -11.55 6.43 -17.89
C GLY A 98 -10.19 6.08 -17.30
N ALA A 99 -9.88 6.53 -16.08
CA ALA A 99 -8.64 6.21 -15.38
C ALA A 99 -8.81 4.99 -14.45
N ALA A 100 -7.79 4.15 -14.37
CA ALA A 100 -7.67 3.20 -13.27
C ALA A 100 -7.39 3.95 -11.95
N TYR A 101 -7.82 3.39 -10.84
CA TYR A 101 -7.69 4.04 -9.54
C TYR A 101 -6.81 3.23 -8.61
N MET A 102 -5.64 3.77 -8.31
CA MET A 102 -4.68 3.17 -7.39
C MET A 102 -4.90 3.63 -5.96
N ARG A 103 -4.87 2.69 -5.01
CA ARG A 103 -4.91 2.96 -3.56
C ARG A 103 -3.84 2.16 -2.82
N ASN A 104 -3.56 2.59 -1.60
CA ASN A 104 -2.91 1.78 -0.59
C ASN A 104 -1.58 1.15 -1.03
N ILE A 105 -0.70 1.88 -1.70
CA ILE A 105 0.64 1.35 -1.94
C ILE A 105 1.40 1.28 -0.61
N VAL A 106 1.82 0.07 -0.24
CA VAL A 106 2.48 -0.22 1.03
C VAL A 106 3.69 -1.09 0.78
N VAL A 107 4.79 -0.78 1.44
CA VAL A 107 6.04 -1.56 1.42
C VAL A 107 6.51 -1.76 2.85
N ARG A 108 6.95 -2.97 3.18
CA ARG A 108 7.57 -3.28 4.48
C ARG A 108 8.63 -2.24 4.82
N GLN A 109 8.67 -1.82 6.07
CA GLN A 109 9.52 -0.73 6.53
C GLN A 109 11.00 -0.97 6.18
N GLU A 110 11.46 -2.20 6.37
CA GLU A 110 12.86 -2.61 6.18
C GLU A 110 13.29 -2.57 4.69
N LEU A 111 12.31 -2.59 3.79
CA LEU A 111 12.54 -2.58 2.33
C LEU A 111 12.22 -1.24 1.68
N ARG A 112 11.85 -0.24 2.47
CA ARG A 112 11.67 1.12 1.94
C ARG A 112 13.00 1.68 1.43
N ARG A 113 12.92 2.56 0.44
CA ARG A 113 14.08 3.21 -0.23
C ARG A 113 15.04 2.24 -0.95
N LYS A 114 14.63 0.98 -1.15
CA LYS A 114 15.36 -0.04 -1.91
C LYS A 114 14.72 -0.34 -3.27
N GLY A 115 13.97 0.60 -3.85
CA GLY A 115 13.32 0.47 -5.16
C GLY A 115 12.01 -0.33 -5.16
N VAL A 116 11.65 -1.03 -4.07
CA VAL A 116 10.46 -1.90 -3.99
C VAL A 116 9.16 -1.13 -4.28
N GLY A 117 9.01 0.08 -3.74
CA GLY A 117 7.83 0.90 -3.99
C GLY A 117 7.69 1.31 -5.45
N MET A 118 8.79 1.61 -6.13
CA MET A 118 8.77 1.94 -7.56
C MET A 118 8.45 0.70 -8.40
N ALA A 119 9.05 -0.44 -8.11
CA ALA A 119 8.75 -1.69 -8.81
C ALA A 119 7.29 -2.12 -8.64
N LEU A 120 6.72 -1.92 -7.44
CA LEU A 120 5.30 -2.19 -7.18
C LEU A 120 4.39 -1.21 -7.94
N LEU A 121 4.79 0.05 -8.04
CA LEU A 121 4.09 1.04 -8.85
C LEU A 121 4.15 0.69 -10.34
N ASP A 122 5.32 0.32 -10.86
CA ASP A 122 5.48 -0.07 -12.28
C ASP A 122 4.61 -1.29 -12.61
N HIS A 123 4.55 -2.27 -11.71
CA HIS A 123 3.62 -3.40 -11.85
C HIS A 123 2.15 -2.92 -11.87
N CYS A 124 1.78 -2.01 -10.96
CA CYS A 124 0.45 -1.42 -10.93
C CYS A 124 0.08 -0.71 -12.25
N LEU A 125 1.02 0.04 -12.83
CA LEU A 125 0.82 0.69 -14.12
C LEU A 125 0.64 -0.34 -15.25
N GLN A 126 1.36 -1.46 -15.20
CA GLN A 126 1.17 -2.55 -16.17
C GLN A 126 -0.22 -3.18 -16.03
N VAL A 127 -0.67 -3.48 -14.81
CA VAL A 127 -2.03 -3.98 -14.57
C VAL A 127 -3.10 -3.01 -15.11
N ALA A 128 -2.89 -1.69 -14.98
CA ALA A 128 -3.79 -0.70 -15.55
C ALA A 128 -3.83 -0.78 -17.10
N ARG A 129 -2.68 -0.97 -17.76
CA ARG A 129 -2.64 -1.20 -19.23
C ARG A 129 -3.39 -2.46 -19.63
N ASP A 130 -3.24 -3.54 -18.87
CA ASP A 130 -3.93 -4.82 -19.10
C ASP A 130 -5.45 -4.67 -18.92
N MET A 131 -5.89 -3.70 -18.11
CA MET A 131 -7.29 -3.27 -17.99
C MET A 131 -7.73 -2.32 -19.12
N TYR A 132 -6.90 -2.07 -20.13
CA TYR A 132 -7.13 -1.10 -21.20
C TYR A 132 -7.33 0.34 -20.71
N ARG A 133 -6.62 0.73 -19.64
CA ARG A 133 -6.59 2.11 -19.16
C ARG A 133 -5.33 2.82 -19.64
N LYS A 134 -5.50 4.09 -20.03
CA LYS A 134 -4.41 4.97 -20.47
C LYS A 134 -3.98 5.96 -19.40
N THR A 135 -4.67 5.96 -18.26
CA THR A 135 -4.42 6.88 -17.15
C THR A 135 -4.60 6.13 -15.84
N VAL A 136 -3.73 6.41 -14.89
CA VAL A 136 -3.88 5.98 -13.49
C VAL A 136 -4.05 7.22 -12.63
N ALA A 137 -5.04 7.20 -11.73
CA ALA A 137 -5.30 8.25 -10.76
C ALA A 137 -5.19 7.72 -9.34
N LEU A 138 -4.87 8.60 -8.41
CA LEU A 138 -4.80 8.33 -6.98
C LEU A 138 -5.21 9.55 -6.15
N ARG A 139 -5.49 9.32 -4.88
CA ARG A 139 -5.67 10.38 -3.89
C ARG A 139 -4.62 10.26 -2.79
N VAL A 140 -3.99 11.36 -2.45
CA VAL A 140 -2.96 11.42 -1.41
C VAL A 140 -3.24 12.57 -0.44
N ASP A 141 -2.89 12.39 0.83
CA ASP A 141 -2.94 13.46 1.82
C ASP A 141 -1.85 14.49 1.49
N PRO A 142 -2.18 15.79 1.33
CA PRO A 142 -1.16 16.81 1.08
C PRO A 142 -0.12 16.90 2.20
N ALA A 143 -0.46 16.53 3.43
CA ALA A 143 0.45 16.48 4.56
C ALA A 143 1.44 15.28 4.49
N ASN A 144 1.14 14.26 3.68
CA ASN A 144 2.07 13.15 3.45
C ASN A 144 3.12 13.51 2.38
N ALA A 145 4.00 14.43 2.74
CA ALA A 145 5.04 14.94 1.83
C ALA A 145 5.92 13.83 1.19
N PRO A 146 6.32 12.75 1.91
CA PRO A 146 7.05 11.66 1.30
C PRO A 146 6.27 10.95 0.18
N ALA A 147 4.97 10.69 0.36
CA ALA A 147 4.14 10.06 -0.67
C ALA A 147 3.92 11.01 -1.85
N VAL A 148 3.65 12.29 -1.61
CA VAL A 148 3.49 13.29 -2.67
C VAL A 148 4.76 13.38 -3.52
N SER A 149 5.93 13.43 -2.87
CA SER A 149 7.23 13.45 -3.56
C SER A 149 7.47 12.17 -4.37
N PHE A 150 7.13 11.01 -3.82
CA PHE A 150 7.23 9.72 -4.50
C PHE A 150 6.40 9.71 -5.79
N TYR A 151 5.12 10.11 -5.72
CA TYR A 151 4.24 10.12 -6.90
C TYR A 151 4.69 11.15 -7.94
N ARG A 152 5.15 12.34 -7.51
CA ARG A 152 5.70 13.34 -8.45
C ARG A 152 6.92 12.81 -9.20
N LYS A 153 7.86 12.18 -8.50
CA LYS A 153 9.04 11.53 -9.11
C LYS A 153 8.63 10.41 -10.08
N ALA A 154 7.52 9.75 -9.81
CA ALA A 154 6.93 8.74 -10.69
C ALA A 154 6.08 9.33 -11.83
N GLY A 155 6.10 10.64 -12.06
CA GLY A 155 5.41 11.29 -13.17
C GLY A 155 3.94 11.60 -12.96
N PHE A 156 3.43 11.49 -11.73
CA PHE A 156 2.07 11.93 -11.40
C PHE A 156 2.01 13.44 -11.21
N THR A 157 0.98 14.06 -11.76
CA THR A 157 0.68 15.48 -11.59
C THR A 157 -0.61 15.67 -10.79
N THR A 158 -0.69 16.76 -10.02
CA THR A 158 -1.92 17.11 -9.31
C THR A 158 -2.92 17.72 -10.31
N VAL A 159 -4.09 17.11 -10.42
CA VAL A 159 -5.15 17.57 -11.32
C VAL A 159 -6.29 18.27 -10.59
N ALA A 160 -6.46 18.00 -9.30
CA ALA A 160 -7.44 18.67 -8.44
C ALA A 160 -7.11 18.51 -6.96
N THR A 161 -7.71 19.36 -6.13
CA THR A 161 -7.83 19.14 -4.69
C THR A 161 -9.28 18.81 -4.37
N VAL A 162 -9.50 17.70 -3.67
CA VAL A 162 -10.85 17.19 -3.37
C VAL A 162 -11.02 16.96 -1.88
N VAL A 163 -12.25 17.04 -1.40
CA VAL A 163 -12.59 16.72 0.00
C VAL A 163 -12.98 15.23 0.06
N SER A 164 -12.37 14.49 0.97
CA SER A 164 -12.75 13.12 1.23
C SER A 164 -14.14 13.04 1.86
N LYS A 165 -15.08 12.40 1.19
CA LYS A 165 -16.44 12.21 1.73
C LYS A 165 -16.44 11.43 3.06
N LYS A 166 -15.47 10.54 3.27
CA LYS A 166 -15.37 9.70 4.48
C LYS A 166 -14.80 10.46 5.68
N SER A 167 -13.85 11.37 5.46
CA SER A 167 -13.09 11.99 6.57
C SER A 167 -13.17 13.51 6.61
N GLY A 168 -13.82 14.17 5.63
CA GLY A 168 -13.83 15.61 5.50
C GLY A 168 -12.48 16.26 5.19
N LYS A 169 -11.40 15.47 5.09
CA LYS A 169 -10.03 15.99 4.88
C LYS A 169 -9.74 16.24 3.41
N LEU A 170 -8.95 17.27 3.15
CA LEU A 170 -8.42 17.53 1.80
C LEU A 170 -7.54 16.38 1.31
N ARG A 171 -7.61 16.12 0.00
CA ARG A 171 -6.77 15.17 -0.73
C ARG A 171 -6.33 15.77 -2.05
N LEU A 172 -5.08 15.59 -2.41
CA LEU A 172 -4.65 15.83 -3.78
C LEU A 172 -5.13 14.66 -4.64
N LEU A 173 -5.86 14.98 -5.70
CA LEU A 173 -6.14 14.05 -6.78
C LEU A 173 -5.00 14.18 -7.78
N MET A 174 -4.25 13.10 -7.95
CA MET A 174 -3.13 13.07 -8.88
C MET A 174 -3.39 12.05 -9.98
N SER A 175 -2.88 12.29 -11.17
CA SER A 175 -2.98 11.37 -12.30
C SER A 175 -1.69 11.32 -13.11
N ARG A 176 -1.52 10.20 -13.82
CA ARG A 176 -0.44 9.96 -14.77
C ARG A 176 -0.98 9.22 -15.99
N GLU A 177 -0.63 9.68 -17.18
CA GLU A 177 -0.80 8.93 -18.43
C GLU A 177 0.23 7.80 -18.52
N ILE A 178 -0.17 6.64 -19.13
CA ILE A 178 0.66 5.42 -19.15
C ILE A 178 0.66 4.75 -20.52
#